data_06e9b489a469553206978f1c57a43e2a
#
_entry.id   06e9b489a469553206978f1c57a43e2a
#
_cell.length_a   1.000
_cell.length_b   1.000
_cell.length_c   1.000
_cell.angle_alpha   90.00
_cell.angle_beta   90.00
_cell.angle_gamma   90.00
#
_symmetry.space_group_name_H-M   'P 1'
#
loop_
_entity.id
_entity.type
_entity.pdbx_description
1 polymer ?
#
loop_
_entity_poly.entity_id
_entity_poly.type
_entity_poly.pdbx_seq_one_letter_code
_entity_poly.pdbx_strand_id
1 'polypeptide(L)'
;MRDIIDINSNDNVLFVTSQCSNRCIMCCQPPSNVNDLDRNYDKNIKLIDSAPKDLPSLGITGGEPTLLEDKLFSLISHLRQILPETEVHLLTNGRAFSNISYARRFYEQCGNEKILIGIPLHSDCAADHDYIAQAKGAFDETLQGLYNLERFGFDVELRVVLTKVTIRRLPKMANFIYRNLPFVKYISLMGLEYTGFTIKNHDLVWIDPVDYQDELETATLEMSRWGLNVSIFNLPHCVLKRSLWKFSVKSISDWKNEYAEFCDECIMKCECGGLFATSRRQSKGLKPILNECL
;
A
#
# COMPACT_ATOMS: atom_id res chain seq x y z
N MET A 1 -12.69 -11.73 -3.58
CA MET A 1 -12.38 -11.39 -2.18
C MET A 1 -12.96 -12.48 -1.32
N ARG A 2 -12.21 -12.98 -0.33
CA ARG A 2 -12.67 -14.07 0.53
C ARG A 2 -13.79 -13.54 1.43
N ASP A 3 -14.84 -14.34 1.63
CA ASP A 3 -15.96 -14.03 2.53
C ASP A 3 -15.78 -14.63 3.92
N ILE A 4 -14.55 -15.00 4.27
CA ILE A 4 -14.15 -15.67 5.51
C ILE A 4 -12.81 -15.11 5.95
N ILE A 5 -12.66 -14.89 7.26
CA ILE A 5 -11.38 -14.59 7.91
C ILE A 5 -10.74 -15.92 8.31
N ASP A 6 -9.51 -16.15 7.86
CA ASP A 6 -8.75 -17.37 8.06
C ASP A 6 -7.49 -17.07 8.90
N ILE A 7 -7.37 -17.71 10.07
CA ILE A 7 -6.21 -17.55 10.97
C ILE A 7 -4.88 -17.94 10.33
N ASN A 8 -4.91 -18.85 9.36
CA ASN A 8 -3.71 -19.33 8.66
C ASN A 8 -3.32 -18.44 7.48
N SER A 9 -4.08 -17.37 7.18
CA SER A 9 -3.80 -16.43 6.12
C SER A 9 -3.33 -15.10 6.69
N ASN A 10 -2.26 -14.56 6.14
CA ASN A 10 -1.82 -13.19 6.44
C ASN A 10 -2.59 -12.13 5.64
N ASP A 11 -3.46 -12.55 4.70
CA ASP A 11 -4.23 -11.68 3.79
C ASP A 11 -5.70 -11.58 4.21
N ASN A 12 -5.95 -11.26 5.47
CA ASN A 12 -7.30 -11.02 5.96
C ASN A 12 -7.66 -9.54 5.79
N VAL A 13 -8.73 -9.27 5.03
CA VAL A 13 -9.16 -7.90 4.75
C VAL A 13 -10.67 -7.75 4.79
N LEU A 14 -11.13 -6.64 5.35
CA LEU A 14 -12.50 -6.15 5.25
C LEU A 14 -12.59 -5.20 4.06
N PHE A 15 -13.38 -5.58 3.06
CA PHE A 15 -13.66 -4.70 1.93
C PHE A 15 -14.86 -3.81 2.24
N VAL A 16 -14.62 -2.48 2.27
CA VAL A 16 -15.61 -1.52 2.73
C VAL A 16 -16.52 -1.05 1.60
N THR A 17 -15.93 -0.64 0.48
CA THR A 17 -16.68 -0.09 -0.65
C THR A 17 -15.88 -0.16 -1.95
N SER A 18 -16.58 -0.24 -3.06
CA SER A 18 -16.01 -0.05 -4.39
C SER A 18 -15.92 1.43 -4.82
N GLN A 19 -16.48 2.36 -4.04
CA GLN A 19 -16.41 3.80 -4.32
C GLN A 19 -15.09 4.38 -3.85
N CYS A 20 -14.62 5.43 -4.53
CA CYS A 20 -13.41 6.16 -4.14
C CYS A 20 -13.51 7.62 -4.54
N SER A 21 -12.97 8.53 -3.70
CA SER A 21 -12.83 9.95 -4.01
C SER A 21 -11.70 10.26 -5.01
N ASN A 22 -10.82 9.26 -5.30
CA ASN A 22 -9.79 9.33 -6.33
C ASN A 22 -10.13 8.38 -7.50
N ARG A 23 -9.48 8.61 -8.66
CA ARG A 23 -9.52 7.72 -9.83
C ARG A 23 -8.11 7.46 -10.36
N CYS A 24 -7.22 7.04 -9.47
CA CYS A 24 -5.79 6.91 -9.77
C CYS A 24 -5.54 6.17 -11.07
N ILE A 25 -4.68 6.73 -11.94
CA ILE A 25 -4.42 6.20 -13.29
C ILE A 25 -3.85 4.77 -13.31
N MET A 26 -3.30 4.29 -12.18
CA MET A 26 -2.75 2.93 -12.00
C MET A 26 -3.59 2.07 -11.04
N CYS A 27 -4.81 2.47 -10.71
CA CYS A 27 -5.62 1.74 -9.73
C CYS A 27 -5.84 0.29 -10.16
N CYS A 28 -5.41 -0.67 -9.32
CA CYS A 28 -5.59 -2.11 -9.57
C CYS A 28 -7.06 -2.54 -9.39
N GLN A 29 -7.82 -1.81 -8.57
CA GLN A 29 -9.26 -2.00 -8.34
C GLN A 29 -10.00 -0.70 -8.71
N PRO A 30 -10.28 -0.45 -10.00
CA PRO A 30 -10.94 0.76 -10.44
C PRO A 30 -12.24 1.02 -9.68
N PRO A 31 -12.46 2.25 -9.17
CA PRO A 31 -13.66 2.56 -8.43
C PRO A 31 -14.92 2.46 -9.30
N SER A 32 -16.01 2.06 -8.67
CA SER A 32 -17.34 2.02 -9.27
C SER A 32 -18.28 3.04 -8.62
N ASN A 33 -19.42 3.30 -9.29
CA ASN A 33 -20.46 4.19 -8.74
C ASN A 33 -21.55 3.41 -7.98
N VAL A 34 -21.33 2.12 -7.73
CA VAL A 34 -22.28 1.30 -6.97
C VAL A 34 -22.26 1.74 -5.51
N ASN A 35 -23.44 2.03 -4.96
CA ASN A 35 -23.56 2.27 -3.54
C ASN A 35 -23.63 0.92 -2.80
N ASP A 36 -22.50 0.50 -2.27
CA ASP A 36 -22.32 -0.78 -1.57
C ASP A 36 -21.91 -0.60 -0.09
N LEU A 37 -21.87 0.64 0.41
CA LEU A 37 -21.40 1.01 1.74
C LEU A 37 -22.14 0.26 2.86
N ASP A 38 -23.48 0.37 2.90
CA ASP A 38 -24.26 -0.25 3.98
C ASP A 38 -24.21 -1.77 3.94
N ARG A 39 -24.36 -2.34 2.73
CA ARG A 39 -24.28 -3.79 2.55
C ARG A 39 -22.93 -4.36 3.01
N ASN A 40 -21.83 -3.69 2.65
CA ASN A 40 -20.51 -4.15 3.04
C ASN A 40 -20.23 -3.88 4.52
N TYR A 41 -20.77 -2.80 5.10
CA TYR A 41 -20.71 -2.57 6.54
C TYR A 41 -21.32 -3.72 7.33
N ASP A 42 -22.57 -4.10 7.02
CA ASP A 42 -23.28 -5.20 7.70
C ASP A 42 -22.56 -6.54 7.52
N LYS A 43 -21.99 -6.78 6.33
CA LYS A 43 -21.18 -7.97 6.06
C LYS A 43 -19.92 -7.99 6.92
N ASN A 44 -19.22 -6.87 7.00
CA ASN A 44 -17.96 -6.76 7.73
C ASN A 44 -18.15 -6.91 9.24
N ILE A 45 -19.26 -6.42 9.80
CA ILE A 45 -19.63 -6.68 11.21
C ILE A 45 -19.72 -8.18 11.48
N LYS A 46 -20.44 -8.92 10.61
CA LYS A 46 -20.57 -10.38 10.74
C LYS A 46 -19.23 -11.11 10.61
N LEU A 47 -18.35 -10.63 9.73
CA LEU A 47 -17.00 -11.19 9.57
C LEU A 47 -16.18 -11.00 10.85
N ILE A 48 -16.23 -9.82 11.46
CA ILE A 48 -15.55 -9.54 12.74
C ILE A 48 -16.10 -10.43 13.85
N ASP A 49 -17.43 -10.58 13.97
CA ASP A 49 -18.08 -11.39 15.00
C ASP A 49 -17.66 -12.86 14.92
N SER A 50 -17.42 -13.36 13.69
CA SER A 50 -17.03 -14.75 13.44
C SER A 50 -15.52 -14.98 13.37
N ALA A 51 -14.69 -13.93 13.49
CA ALA A 51 -13.25 -14.04 13.34
C ALA A 51 -12.58 -14.80 14.50
N PRO A 52 -11.50 -15.53 14.25
CA PRO A 52 -10.64 -16.10 15.29
C PRO A 52 -10.12 -15.03 16.25
N LYS A 53 -10.14 -15.31 17.57
CA LYS A 53 -9.78 -14.32 18.61
C LYS A 53 -8.28 -13.99 18.66
N ASP A 54 -7.45 -14.85 18.14
CA ASP A 54 -5.99 -14.75 18.07
C ASP A 54 -5.49 -14.27 16.69
N LEU A 55 -6.39 -13.65 15.91
CA LEU A 55 -6.03 -13.09 14.60
C LEU A 55 -4.96 -12.00 14.76
N PRO A 56 -3.77 -12.14 14.13
CA PRO A 56 -2.67 -11.21 14.36
C PRO A 56 -2.90 -9.84 13.73
N SER A 57 -3.50 -9.79 12.53
CA SER A 57 -3.75 -8.53 11.80
C SER A 57 -4.97 -8.63 10.92
N LEU A 58 -5.61 -7.47 10.67
CA LEU A 58 -6.78 -7.34 9.80
C LEU A 58 -6.70 -6.03 9.01
N GLY A 59 -6.68 -6.15 7.68
CA GLY A 59 -6.73 -5.01 6.77
C GLY A 59 -8.14 -4.45 6.63
N ILE A 60 -8.26 -3.14 6.50
CA ILE A 60 -9.49 -2.45 6.08
C ILE A 60 -9.17 -1.73 4.78
N THR A 61 -9.84 -2.12 3.70
CA THR A 61 -9.55 -1.65 2.35
C THR A 61 -10.82 -1.46 1.53
N GLY A 62 -10.65 -1.02 0.29
CA GLY A 62 -11.72 -0.86 -0.68
C GLY A 62 -11.31 0.12 -1.76
N GLY A 63 -12.26 0.89 -2.27
CA GLY A 63 -11.96 2.12 -2.99
C GLY A 63 -11.40 3.15 -2.01
N GLU A 64 -12.28 3.74 -1.18
CA GLU A 64 -11.87 4.66 -0.10
C GLU A 64 -12.70 4.39 1.17
N PRO A 65 -12.11 3.77 2.21
CA PRO A 65 -12.84 3.43 3.44
C PRO A 65 -13.45 4.62 4.20
N THR A 66 -12.83 5.80 4.13
CA THR A 66 -13.33 6.98 4.85
C THR A 66 -14.67 7.50 4.32
N LEU A 67 -15.14 7.00 3.17
CA LEU A 67 -16.50 7.27 2.67
C LEU A 67 -17.60 6.63 3.54
N LEU A 68 -17.27 5.70 4.43
CA LEU A 68 -18.16 5.22 5.49
C LEU A 68 -18.43 6.26 6.58
N GLU A 69 -17.64 7.31 6.64
CA GLU A 69 -17.74 8.35 7.68
C GLU A 69 -17.76 7.76 9.10
N ASP A 70 -18.75 8.09 9.94
CA ASP A 70 -18.84 7.63 11.33
C ASP A 70 -19.06 6.10 11.44
N LYS A 71 -19.55 5.43 10.39
CA LYS A 71 -19.63 3.97 10.35
C LYS A 71 -18.25 3.31 10.29
N LEU A 72 -17.22 3.99 9.72
CA LEU A 72 -15.84 3.48 9.78
C LEU A 72 -15.35 3.44 11.23
N PHE A 73 -15.64 4.49 12.00
CA PHE A 73 -15.27 4.56 13.42
C PHE A 73 -15.97 3.45 14.20
N SER A 74 -17.28 3.27 13.99
CA SER A 74 -18.05 2.20 14.61
C SER A 74 -17.50 0.81 14.25
N LEU A 75 -17.13 0.58 12.99
CA LEU A 75 -16.54 -0.69 12.51
C LEU A 75 -15.22 -0.99 13.25
N ILE A 76 -14.31 -0.01 13.33
CA ILE A 76 -13.01 -0.17 13.99
C ILE A 76 -13.19 -0.34 15.49
N SER A 77 -14.08 0.44 16.12
CA SER A 77 -14.37 0.31 17.55
C SER A 77 -14.95 -1.08 17.87
N HIS A 78 -15.86 -1.58 17.06
CA HIS A 78 -16.41 -2.93 17.20
C HIS A 78 -15.30 -4.00 17.03
N LEU A 79 -14.45 -3.87 16.02
CA LEU A 79 -13.31 -4.75 15.81
C LEU A 79 -12.43 -4.80 17.08
N ARG A 80 -12.07 -3.65 17.64
CA ARG A 80 -11.23 -3.58 18.83
C ARG A 80 -11.86 -4.19 20.09
N GLN A 81 -13.20 -4.15 20.20
CA GLN A 81 -13.92 -4.82 21.28
C GLN A 81 -13.90 -6.34 21.13
N ILE A 82 -14.03 -6.84 19.90
CA ILE A 82 -14.11 -8.28 19.62
C ILE A 82 -12.70 -8.91 19.52
N LEU A 83 -11.74 -8.17 18.95
CA LEU A 83 -10.37 -8.62 18.63
C LEU A 83 -9.34 -7.60 19.17
N PRO A 84 -9.19 -7.47 20.50
CA PRO A 84 -8.39 -6.39 21.10
C PRO A 84 -6.88 -6.48 20.79
N GLU A 85 -6.38 -7.69 20.51
CA GLU A 85 -4.96 -7.91 20.20
C GLU A 85 -4.61 -7.76 18.73
N THR A 86 -5.62 -7.74 17.83
CA THR A 86 -5.45 -7.68 16.38
C THR A 86 -4.92 -6.30 15.94
N GLU A 87 -3.86 -6.26 15.16
CA GLU A 87 -3.40 -5.04 14.48
C GLU A 87 -4.33 -4.68 13.33
N VAL A 88 -4.77 -3.43 13.28
CA VAL A 88 -5.61 -2.90 12.20
C VAL A 88 -4.74 -2.17 11.19
N HIS A 89 -4.81 -2.57 9.92
CA HIS A 89 -4.14 -1.88 8.82
C HIS A 89 -5.18 -1.18 7.94
N LEU A 90 -5.41 0.11 8.16
CA LEU A 90 -6.35 0.92 7.38
C LEU A 90 -5.66 1.46 6.12
N LEU A 91 -6.13 1.04 4.94
CA LEU A 91 -5.65 1.54 3.65
C LEU A 91 -6.59 2.63 3.12
N THR A 92 -6.13 3.87 3.10
CA THR A 92 -6.91 5.06 2.71
C THR A 92 -6.06 6.01 1.87
N ASN A 93 -6.69 6.85 1.06
CA ASN A 93 -5.98 7.93 0.37
C ASN A 93 -5.58 9.10 1.30
N GLY A 94 -6.03 9.07 2.56
CA GLY A 94 -5.65 10.02 3.60
C GLY A 94 -6.38 11.36 3.56
N ARG A 95 -7.11 11.69 2.49
CA ARG A 95 -7.67 13.02 2.25
C ARG A 95 -8.73 13.45 3.27
N ALA A 96 -9.57 12.53 3.77
CA ALA A 96 -10.56 12.85 4.80
C ALA A 96 -9.92 13.35 6.09
N PHE A 97 -8.71 12.86 6.41
CA PHE A 97 -7.95 13.30 7.58
C PHE A 97 -7.39 14.72 7.47
N SER A 98 -7.46 15.38 6.29
CA SER A 98 -7.14 16.80 6.16
C SER A 98 -8.04 17.68 7.03
N ASN A 99 -9.27 17.21 7.29
CA ASN A 99 -10.17 17.83 8.26
C ASN A 99 -9.76 17.42 9.69
N ILE A 100 -9.20 18.34 10.44
CA ILE A 100 -8.73 18.11 11.81
C ILE A 100 -9.86 17.60 12.76
N SER A 101 -11.10 18.00 12.54
CA SER A 101 -12.24 17.52 13.33
C SER A 101 -12.58 16.06 13.03
N TYR A 102 -12.41 15.63 11.77
CA TYR A 102 -12.55 14.22 11.40
C TYR A 102 -11.43 13.37 12.03
N ALA A 103 -10.17 13.82 11.93
CA ALA A 103 -9.03 13.12 12.52
C ALA A 103 -9.16 13.02 14.05
N ARG A 104 -9.63 14.10 14.71
CA ARG A 104 -9.90 14.09 16.16
C ARG A 104 -10.96 13.08 16.55
N ARG A 105 -12.12 13.08 15.87
CA ARG A 105 -13.21 12.12 16.14
C ARG A 105 -12.76 10.68 15.91
N PHE A 106 -11.96 10.45 14.87
CA PHE A 106 -11.38 9.15 14.62
C PHE A 106 -10.50 8.68 15.80
N TYR A 107 -9.62 9.55 16.29
CA TYR A 107 -8.78 9.27 17.47
C TYR A 107 -9.63 9.03 18.73
N GLU A 108 -10.62 9.89 19.01
CA GLU A 108 -11.48 9.78 20.19
C GLU A 108 -12.29 8.48 20.23
N GLN A 109 -12.70 7.96 19.08
CA GLN A 109 -13.53 6.76 19.00
C GLN A 109 -12.72 5.46 18.81
N CYS A 110 -11.61 5.51 18.06
CA CYS A 110 -10.85 4.31 17.72
C CYS A 110 -9.55 4.15 18.53
N GLY A 111 -9.02 5.24 19.12
CA GLY A 111 -7.65 5.28 19.63
C GLY A 111 -6.63 5.23 18.50
N ASN A 112 -5.35 5.20 18.85
CA ASN A 112 -4.24 5.08 17.89
C ASN A 112 -3.41 3.80 18.09
N GLU A 113 -3.59 3.08 19.18
CA GLU A 113 -2.85 1.86 19.47
C GLU A 113 -3.22 0.75 18.48
N LYS A 114 -2.23 0.00 17.99
CA LYS A 114 -2.40 -1.10 17.05
C LYS A 114 -3.18 -0.73 15.77
N ILE A 115 -3.12 0.55 15.37
CA ILE A 115 -3.66 1.02 14.10
C ILE A 115 -2.51 1.57 13.26
N LEU A 116 -2.24 0.91 12.13
CA LEU A 116 -1.33 1.37 11.09
C LEU A 116 -2.16 1.93 9.93
N ILE A 117 -1.89 3.16 9.51
CA ILE A 117 -2.62 3.81 8.42
C ILE A 117 -1.74 3.87 7.19
N GLY A 118 -2.09 3.09 6.16
CA GLY A 118 -1.39 3.04 4.87
C GLY A 118 -1.93 4.11 3.91
N ILE A 119 -1.08 5.09 3.57
CA ILE A 119 -1.44 6.23 2.73
C ILE A 119 -0.55 6.29 1.48
N PRO A 120 -1.12 6.35 0.27
CA PRO A 120 -0.35 6.51 -0.94
C PRO A 120 0.18 7.95 -1.09
N LEU A 121 1.48 8.09 -1.34
CA LEU A 121 2.08 9.32 -1.79
C LEU A 121 2.64 9.11 -3.20
N HIS A 122 2.10 9.84 -4.19
CA HIS A 122 2.41 9.58 -5.60
C HIS A 122 3.55 10.44 -6.14
N SER A 123 3.81 11.58 -5.54
CA SER A 123 4.89 12.51 -5.92
C SER A 123 5.23 13.44 -4.75
N ASP A 124 6.36 14.11 -4.86
CA ASP A 124 6.81 15.22 -4.00
C ASP A 124 6.24 16.59 -4.45
N CYS A 125 5.39 16.62 -5.47
CA CYS A 125 4.75 17.83 -5.94
C CYS A 125 3.28 17.64 -6.31
N ALA A 126 2.47 18.66 -6.10
CA ALA A 126 1.03 18.65 -6.31
C ALA A 126 0.65 18.28 -7.75
N ALA A 127 1.35 18.83 -8.74
CA ALA A 127 1.02 18.61 -10.15
C ALA A 127 1.03 17.12 -10.54
N ASP A 128 2.10 16.41 -10.18
CA ASP A 128 2.23 14.98 -10.51
C ASP A 128 1.36 14.11 -9.61
N HIS A 129 1.24 14.44 -8.30
CA HIS A 129 0.40 13.70 -7.38
C HIS A 129 -1.08 13.76 -7.80
N ASP A 130 -1.61 14.96 -8.02
CA ASP A 130 -3.00 15.16 -8.43
C ASP A 130 -3.30 14.53 -9.81
N TYR A 131 -2.31 14.61 -10.73
CA TYR A 131 -2.40 13.93 -12.02
C TYR A 131 -2.51 12.41 -11.86
N ILE A 132 -1.71 11.80 -10.99
CA ILE A 132 -1.79 10.34 -10.73
C ILE A 132 -3.10 10.01 -10.01
N ALA A 133 -3.49 10.77 -9.00
CA ALA A 133 -4.71 10.54 -8.23
C ALA A 133 -5.99 10.87 -9.03
N GLN A 134 -5.88 11.63 -10.14
CA GLN A 134 -7.00 12.18 -10.91
C GLN A 134 -7.98 12.97 -10.01
N ALA A 135 -7.41 13.75 -9.08
CA ALA A 135 -8.17 14.54 -8.10
C ALA A 135 -7.38 15.81 -7.77
N LYS A 136 -7.94 16.96 -8.15
CA LYS A 136 -7.33 18.28 -7.87
C LYS A 136 -7.28 18.53 -6.37
N GLY A 137 -6.14 18.98 -5.86
CA GLY A 137 -5.93 19.28 -4.44
C GLY A 137 -5.67 18.03 -3.58
N ALA A 138 -5.59 16.84 -4.18
CA ALA A 138 -5.35 15.60 -3.44
C ALA A 138 -4.00 15.62 -2.72
N PHE A 139 -2.95 16.24 -3.30
CA PHE A 139 -1.64 16.36 -2.67
C PHE A 139 -1.72 17.11 -1.34
N ASP A 140 -2.30 18.32 -1.36
CA ASP A 140 -2.39 19.17 -0.17
C ASP A 140 -3.28 18.51 0.91
N GLU A 141 -4.40 17.93 0.51
CA GLU A 141 -5.29 17.21 1.42
C GLU A 141 -4.59 15.97 2.03
N THR A 142 -3.85 15.19 1.24
CA THR A 142 -3.11 14.02 1.72
C THR A 142 -2.01 14.45 2.72
N LEU A 143 -1.23 15.50 2.39
CA LEU A 143 -0.20 16.01 3.31
C LEU A 143 -0.79 16.54 4.61
N GLN A 144 -1.86 17.32 4.52
CA GLN A 144 -2.54 17.82 5.72
C GLN A 144 -3.11 16.67 6.55
N GLY A 145 -3.61 15.61 5.89
CA GLY A 145 -4.07 14.38 6.55
C GLY A 145 -2.94 13.68 7.30
N LEU A 146 -1.76 13.54 6.68
CA LEU A 146 -0.57 12.96 7.30
C LEU A 146 -0.15 13.74 8.56
N TYR A 147 -0.10 15.08 8.51
CA TYR A 147 0.24 15.89 9.68
C TYR A 147 -0.82 15.82 10.79
N ASN A 148 -2.10 15.72 10.43
CA ASN A 148 -3.17 15.56 11.42
C ASN A 148 -3.10 14.17 12.09
N LEU A 149 -2.78 13.12 11.35
CA LEU A 149 -2.58 11.77 11.91
C LEU A 149 -1.38 11.73 12.86
N GLU A 150 -0.26 12.33 12.47
CA GLU A 150 0.92 12.47 13.34
C GLU A 150 0.57 13.21 14.63
N ARG A 151 -0.18 14.31 14.53
CA ARG A 151 -0.62 15.09 15.68
C ARG A 151 -1.39 14.27 16.72
N PHE A 152 -2.12 13.22 16.28
CA PHE A 152 -2.84 12.28 17.15
C PHE A 152 -2.05 11.00 17.43
N GLY A 153 -0.79 10.91 17.02
CA GLY A 153 0.13 9.82 17.32
C GLY A 153 -0.18 8.51 16.59
N PHE A 154 -0.80 8.57 15.43
CA PHE A 154 -1.02 7.38 14.59
C PHE A 154 0.26 6.93 13.89
N ASP A 155 0.46 5.62 13.86
CA ASP A 155 1.47 5.01 12.98
C ASP A 155 1.07 5.11 11.52
N VAL A 156 1.96 5.62 10.67
CA VAL A 156 1.71 5.81 9.23
C VAL A 156 2.69 5.00 8.40
N GLU A 157 2.16 4.29 7.40
CA GLU A 157 2.90 3.72 6.28
C GLU A 157 2.69 4.58 5.03
N LEU A 158 3.76 5.11 4.45
CA LEU A 158 3.69 5.70 3.10
C LEU A 158 3.83 4.62 2.03
N ARG A 159 2.90 4.58 1.10
CA ARG A 159 2.86 3.63 -0.01
C ARG A 159 3.15 4.33 -1.33
N VAL A 160 4.26 3.98 -1.96
CA VAL A 160 4.72 4.60 -3.21
C VAL A 160 4.66 3.57 -4.33
N VAL A 161 3.71 3.69 -5.23
CA VAL A 161 3.64 2.82 -6.41
C VAL A 161 4.61 3.32 -7.48
N LEU A 162 5.51 2.44 -7.91
CA LEU A 162 6.57 2.72 -8.88
C LEU A 162 6.00 2.75 -10.29
N THR A 163 5.62 3.95 -10.75
CA THR A 163 5.12 4.21 -12.10
C THR A 163 6.12 5.04 -12.91
N LYS A 164 5.94 5.08 -14.22
CA LYS A 164 6.75 5.93 -15.12
C LYS A 164 6.75 7.41 -14.70
N VAL A 165 5.68 7.90 -14.07
CA VAL A 165 5.59 9.28 -13.55
C VAL A 165 6.37 9.39 -12.24
N THR A 166 6.13 8.49 -11.30
CA THR A 166 6.74 8.49 -9.96
C THR A 166 8.26 8.36 -10.02
N ILE A 167 8.76 7.44 -10.86
CA ILE A 167 10.19 7.14 -10.98
C ILE A 167 11.04 8.37 -11.32
N ARG A 168 10.56 9.24 -12.21
CA ARG A 168 11.29 10.47 -12.61
C ARG A 168 11.64 11.37 -11.44
N ARG A 169 10.88 11.28 -10.36
CA ARG A 169 11.04 12.12 -9.17
C ARG A 169 11.40 11.33 -7.91
N LEU A 170 11.58 10.02 -8.00
CA LEU A 170 11.77 9.16 -6.84
C LEU A 170 12.90 9.62 -5.90
N PRO A 171 14.11 10.01 -6.38
CA PRO A 171 15.14 10.57 -5.49
C PRO A 171 14.74 11.89 -4.83
N LYS A 172 14.02 12.77 -5.57
CA LYS A 172 13.49 14.02 -4.98
C LYS A 172 12.42 13.75 -3.93
N MET A 173 11.57 12.76 -4.20
CA MET A 173 10.55 12.30 -3.27
C MET A 173 11.16 11.71 -2.00
N ALA A 174 12.25 10.95 -2.08
CA ALA A 174 13.00 10.47 -0.93
C ALA A 174 13.46 11.63 -0.02
N ASN A 175 14.03 12.67 -0.63
CA ASN A 175 14.45 13.88 0.09
C ASN A 175 13.25 14.64 0.69
N PHE A 176 12.14 14.73 -0.05
CA PHE A 176 10.90 15.35 0.43
C PHE A 176 10.35 14.61 1.67
N ILE A 177 10.28 13.28 1.63
CA ILE A 177 9.82 12.45 2.76
C ILE A 177 10.71 12.69 3.98
N TYR A 178 12.03 12.60 3.81
CA TYR A 178 12.98 12.83 4.90
C TYR A 178 12.80 14.20 5.58
N ARG A 179 12.59 15.25 4.79
CA ARG A 179 12.49 16.63 5.32
C ARG A 179 11.13 16.97 5.90
N ASN A 180 10.05 16.45 5.33
CA ASN A 180 8.70 16.89 5.64
C ASN A 180 7.86 15.84 6.40
N LEU A 181 8.22 14.56 6.29
CA LEU A 181 7.46 13.45 6.85
C LEU A 181 8.35 12.48 7.68
N PRO A 182 9.28 13.00 8.53
CA PRO A 182 10.22 12.14 9.28
C PRO A 182 9.53 11.24 10.32
N PHE A 183 8.27 11.49 10.62
CA PHE A 183 7.45 10.74 11.58
C PHE A 183 6.85 9.46 10.99
N VAL A 184 6.92 9.25 9.67
CA VAL A 184 6.34 8.03 9.07
C VAL A 184 7.09 6.80 9.54
N LYS A 185 6.34 5.78 9.94
CA LYS A 185 6.89 4.55 10.52
C LYS A 185 7.48 3.64 9.46
N TYR A 186 6.83 3.55 8.29
CA TYR A 186 7.24 2.69 7.18
C TYR A 186 7.10 3.40 5.84
N ILE A 187 7.98 3.06 4.90
CA ILE A 187 7.91 3.49 3.50
C ILE A 187 7.94 2.25 2.63
N SER A 188 6.85 2.00 1.91
CA SER A 188 6.68 0.84 1.03
C SER A 188 6.78 1.27 -0.43
N LEU A 189 7.91 0.97 -1.06
CA LEU A 189 8.12 1.15 -2.51
C LEU A 189 7.56 -0.08 -3.22
N MET A 190 6.50 0.09 -4.00
CA MET A 190 5.73 -1.03 -4.55
C MET A 190 5.85 -1.11 -6.06
N GLY A 191 6.37 -2.22 -6.57
CA GLY A 191 6.29 -2.54 -7.99
C GLY A 191 4.85 -2.44 -8.51
N LEU A 192 4.69 -1.87 -9.70
CA LEU A 192 3.37 -1.65 -10.30
C LEU A 192 2.67 -2.98 -10.63
N GLU A 193 1.49 -3.20 -10.07
CA GLU A 193 0.62 -4.31 -10.43
C GLU A 193 -0.07 -4.04 -11.77
N TYR A 194 0.24 -4.85 -12.79
CA TYR A 194 -0.28 -4.65 -14.14
C TYR A 194 -1.69 -5.21 -14.31
N THR A 195 -2.67 -4.54 -13.71
CA THR A 195 -4.10 -4.86 -13.75
C THR A 195 -4.96 -3.59 -13.67
N GLY A 196 -6.27 -3.70 -13.76
CA GLY A 196 -7.20 -2.58 -13.60
C GLY A 196 -6.94 -1.42 -14.57
N PHE A 197 -6.83 -0.19 -14.06
CA PHE A 197 -6.56 0.99 -14.88
C PHE A 197 -5.15 1.02 -15.48
N THR A 198 -4.18 0.31 -14.90
CA THR A 198 -2.84 0.19 -15.48
C THR A 198 -2.87 -0.34 -16.91
N ILE A 199 -3.78 -1.29 -17.21
CA ILE A 199 -3.90 -1.87 -18.56
C ILE A 199 -4.34 -0.81 -19.57
N LYS A 200 -5.30 0.05 -19.19
CA LYS A 200 -5.81 1.13 -20.06
C LYS A 200 -4.82 2.27 -20.22
N ASN A 201 -4.04 2.54 -19.18
CA ASN A 201 -3.11 3.66 -19.10
C ASN A 201 -1.65 3.22 -19.26
N HIS A 202 -1.41 2.10 -19.96
CA HIS A 202 -0.08 1.49 -20.12
C HIS A 202 1.02 2.51 -20.43
N ASP A 203 0.86 3.31 -21.47
CA ASP A 203 1.88 4.25 -21.95
C ASP A 203 2.21 5.36 -20.94
N LEU A 204 1.26 5.66 -20.04
CA LEU A 204 1.40 6.68 -19.00
C LEU A 204 2.09 6.15 -17.75
N VAL A 205 1.82 4.90 -17.38
CA VAL A 205 2.21 4.38 -16.05
C VAL A 205 3.25 3.28 -16.10
N TRP A 206 3.30 2.49 -17.18
CA TRP A 206 4.22 1.35 -17.26
C TRP A 206 5.64 1.79 -17.58
N ILE A 207 6.56 1.28 -16.81
CA ILE A 207 7.99 1.26 -17.07
C ILE A 207 8.51 -0.10 -16.59
N ASP A 208 9.37 -0.73 -17.39
CA ASP A 208 9.93 -2.04 -16.98
C ASP A 208 10.82 -1.88 -15.74
N PRO A 209 10.67 -2.72 -14.72
CA PRO A 209 11.48 -2.64 -13.51
C PRO A 209 12.99 -2.56 -13.72
N VAL A 210 13.54 -3.20 -14.73
CA VAL A 210 14.98 -3.12 -15.01
C VAL A 210 15.44 -1.76 -15.55
N ASP A 211 14.50 -0.94 -16.04
CA ASP A 211 14.82 0.35 -16.67
C ASP A 211 14.88 1.52 -15.66
N TYR A 212 14.57 1.28 -14.35
CA TYR A 212 14.59 2.31 -13.31
C TYR A 212 15.38 1.95 -12.04
N GLN A 213 16.30 0.99 -12.19
CA GLN A 213 17.04 0.49 -11.02
C GLN A 213 17.99 1.53 -10.41
N ASP A 214 18.49 2.51 -11.19
CA ASP A 214 19.38 3.56 -10.69
C ASP A 214 18.62 4.55 -9.79
N GLU A 215 17.44 4.97 -10.19
CA GLU A 215 16.56 5.85 -9.41
C GLU A 215 16.06 5.16 -8.14
N LEU A 216 15.69 3.88 -8.26
CA LEU A 216 15.23 3.08 -7.13
C LEU A 216 16.36 2.86 -6.12
N GLU A 217 17.56 2.52 -6.58
CA GLU A 217 18.72 2.34 -5.72
C GLU A 217 19.09 3.63 -4.98
N THR A 218 19.21 4.74 -5.73
CA THR A 218 19.52 6.04 -5.16
C THR A 218 18.53 6.40 -4.05
N ALA A 219 17.24 6.37 -4.34
CA ALA A 219 16.20 6.74 -3.39
C ALA A 219 16.18 5.82 -2.15
N THR A 220 16.27 4.51 -2.36
CA THR A 220 16.21 3.52 -1.28
C THR A 220 17.40 3.63 -0.36
N LEU A 221 18.62 3.73 -0.92
CA LEU A 221 19.84 3.84 -0.11
C LEU A 221 19.93 5.18 0.64
N GLU A 222 19.48 6.27 0.03
CA GLU A 222 19.41 7.58 0.72
C GLU A 222 18.43 7.53 1.90
N MET A 223 17.19 7.06 1.68
CA MET A 223 16.21 6.90 2.77
C MET A 223 16.74 6.03 3.90
N SER A 224 17.37 4.91 3.56
CA SER A 224 17.98 4.04 4.57
C SER A 224 19.14 4.69 5.34
N ARG A 225 20.00 5.48 4.66
CA ARG A 225 21.09 6.24 5.32
C ARG A 225 20.55 7.31 6.27
N TRP A 226 19.39 7.87 5.98
CA TRP A 226 18.73 8.85 6.86
C TRP A 226 17.92 8.20 7.99
N GLY A 227 17.98 6.87 8.12
CA GLY A 227 17.32 6.12 9.19
C GLY A 227 15.83 5.88 8.96
N LEU A 228 15.32 6.13 7.74
CA LEU A 228 13.95 5.83 7.40
C LEU A 228 13.78 4.32 7.13
N ASN A 229 12.67 3.77 7.60
CA ASN A 229 12.35 2.35 7.43
C ASN A 229 11.69 2.09 6.07
N VAL A 230 12.51 1.73 5.08
CA VAL A 230 12.07 1.53 3.69
C VAL A 230 12.10 0.06 3.29
N SER A 231 11.06 -0.38 2.58
CA SER A 231 10.95 -1.73 2.02
C SER A 231 10.49 -1.68 0.55
N ILE A 232 10.88 -2.69 -0.22
CA ILE A 232 10.52 -2.85 -1.64
C ILE A 232 9.63 -4.07 -1.77
N PHE A 233 8.42 -3.87 -2.31
CA PHE A 233 7.42 -4.90 -2.54
C PHE A 233 7.19 -5.16 -4.02
N ASN A 234 6.71 -6.34 -4.36
CA ASN A 234 6.25 -6.75 -5.70
C ASN A 234 7.33 -6.69 -6.79
N LEU A 235 8.60 -6.77 -6.41
CA LEU A 235 9.73 -6.85 -7.34
C LEU A 235 10.60 -8.06 -7.01
N PRO A 236 10.77 -9.01 -7.96
CA PRO A 236 11.62 -10.17 -7.73
C PRO A 236 13.12 -9.79 -7.74
N HIS A 237 13.95 -10.54 -7.02
CA HIS A 237 15.39 -10.27 -6.89
C HIS A 237 16.12 -10.18 -8.23
N CYS A 238 15.71 -10.96 -9.23
CA CYS A 238 16.37 -10.96 -10.55
C CYS A 238 16.20 -9.66 -11.36
N VAL A 239 15.25 -8.79 -10.99
CA VAL A 239 15.09 -7.45 -11.58
C VAL A 239 15.65 -6.34 -10.70
N LEU A 240 16.03 -6.65 -9.46
CA LEU A 240 16.61 -5.69 -8.51
C LEU A 240 18.14 -5.73 -8.57
N LYS A 241 18.78 -4.58 -8.42
CA LYS A 241 20.19 -4.52 -8.09
C LYS A 241 20.47 -5.23 -6.77
N ARG A 242 21.63 -5.90 -6.65
CA ARG A 242 22.00 -6.65 -5.46
C ARG A 242 22.00 -5.82 -4.17
N SER A 243 22.40 -4.56 -4.25
CA SER A 243 22.34 -3.59 -3.15
C SER A 243 20.95 -3.40 -2.54
N LEU A 244 19.89 -3.70 -3.34
CA LEU A 244 18.50 -3.54 -2.96
C LEU A 244 17.87 -4.81 -2.38
N TRP A 245 18.50 -5.98 -2.50
CA TRP A 245 17.90 -7.25 -2.07
C TRP A 245 17.49 -7.27 -0.59
N LYS A 246 18.31 -6.67 0.28
CA LYS A 246 18.02 -6.57 1.72
C LYS A 246 16.78 -5.74 2.07
N PHE A 247 16.26 -4.95 1.13
CA PHE A 247 15.03 -4.17 1.28
C PHE A 247 13.82 -4.85 0.65
N SER A 248 14.04 -5.92 -0.12
CA SER A 248 12.96 -6.66 -0.80
C SER A 248 12.18 -7.50 0.21
N VAL A 249 10.85 -7.36 0.16
CA VAL A 249 9.93 -8.05 1.07
C VAL A 249 8.87 -8.78 0.25
N LYS A 250 8.51 -9.99 0.70
CA LYS A 250 7.38 -10.74 0.11
C LYS A 250 6.07 -10.01 0.37
N SER A 251 5.13 -10.13 -0.58
CA SER A 251 3.77 -9.63 -0.35
C SER A 251 3.13 -10.35 0.85
N ILE A 252 2.40 -9.60 1.67
CA ILE A 252 1.59 -10.15 2.76
C ILE A 252 0.56 -11.16 2.20
N SER A 253 0.04 -10.90 1.01
CA SER A 253 -0.85 -11.81 0.30
C SER A 253 -0.04 -12.93 -0.35
N ASP A 254 0.18 -14.01 0.37
CA ASP A 254 0.98 -15.18 -0.06
C ASP A 254 0.51 -15.76 -1.39
N TRP A 255 -0.80 -15.78 -1.63
CA TRP A 255 -1.40 -16.23 -2.88
C TRP A 255 -1.05 -15.34 -4.10
N LYS A 256 -0.51 -14.15 -3.86
CA LYS A 256 -0.02 -13.26 -4.93
C LYS A 256 1.43 -13.52 -5.31
N ASN A 257 2.17 -14.27 -4.50
CA ASN A 257 3.57 -14.59 -4.77
C ASN A 257 3.64 -15.87 -5.62
N GLU A 258 3.85 -15.71 -6.92
CA GLU A 258 4.05 -16.83 -7.85
C GLU A 258 5.50 -16.94 -8.29
N TYR A 259 5.88 -18.14 -8.72
CA TYR A 259 7.21 -18.43 -9.25
C TYR A 259 7.05 -19.11 -10.61
N ALA A 260 7.82 -18.63 -11.58
CA ALA A 260 7.87 -19.27 -12.89
C ALA A 260 8.69 -20.57 -12.81
N GLU A 261 8.56 -21.46 -13.80
CA GLU A 261 9.29 -22.72 -13.88
C GLU A 261 10.81 -22.54 -13.76
N PHE A 262 11.37 -21.51 -14.40
CA PHE A 262 12.80 -21.20 -14.29
C PHE A 262 13.25 -20.78 -12.88
N CYS A 263 12.32 -20.40 -12.00
CA CYS A 263 12.66 -20.08 -10.60
C CYS A 263 13.03 -21.33 -9.78
N ASP A 264 12.76 -22.53 -10.26
CA ASP A 264 13.14 -23.78 -9.58
C ASP A 264 14.66 -23.96 -9.53
N GLU A 265 15.38 -23.38 -10.50
CA GLU A 265 16.85 -23.37 -10.56
C GLU A 265 17.46 -22.15 -9.85
N CYS A 266 16.63 -21.22 -9.35
CA CYS A 266 17.10 -19.95 -8.78
C CYS A 266 17.52 -20.14 -7.31
N ILE A 267 18.78 -19.83 -6.99
CA ILE A 267 19.32 -19.91 -5.62
C ILE A 267 18.63 -18.93 -4.65
N MET A 268 18.05 -17.84 -5.16
CA MET A 268 17.36 -16.80 -4.36
C MET A 268 15.86 -17.06 -4.19
N LYS A 269 15.32 -18.18 -4.68
CA LYS A 269 13.87 -18.45 -4.67
C LYS A 269 13.24 -18.33 -3.28
N CYS A 270 13.91 -18.83 -2.25
CA CYS A 270 13.38 -18.83 -0.88
C CYS A 270 13.26 -17.42 -0.28
N GLU A 271 14.12 -16.48 -0.68
CA GLU A 271 14.14 -15.11 -0.16
C GLU A 271 13.40 -14.13 -1.08
N CYS A 272 13.17 -14.52 -2.33
CA CYS A 272 12.57 -13.68 -3.36
C CYS A 272 11.07 -13.47 -3.12
N GLY A 273 10.58 -12.25 -3.34
CA GLY A 273 9.15 -11.93 -3.34
C GLY A 273 8.35 -12.58 -4.47
N GLY A 274 9.03 -13.20 -5.44
CA GLY A 274 8.39 -13.86 -6.57
C GLY A 274 7.77 -12.89 -7.59
N LEU A 275 6.95 -13.44 -8.45
CA LEU A 275 6.13 -12.71 -9.41
C LEU A 275 4.79 -12.38 -8.80
N PHE A 276 4.23 -11.25 -9.16
CA PHE A 276 2.93 -10.84 -8.65
C PHE A 276 1.81 -11.49 -9.49
N ALA A 277 1.13 -12.50 -8.94
CA ALA A 277 0.16 -13.36 -9.62
C ALA A 277 -0.93 -12.62 -10.40
N THR A 278 -1.37 -11.48 -9.87
CA THR A 278 -2.40 -10.63 -10.51
C THR A 278 -1.86 -9.75 -11.62
N SER A 279 -0.53 -9.66 -11.77
CA SER A 279 0.09 -8.83 -12.80
C SER A 279 0.13 -9.56 -14.15
N ARG A 280 -0.61 -9.03 -15.13
CA ARG A 280 -0.69 -9.60 -16.50
C ARG A 280 0.51 -9.28 -17.38
N ARG A 281 1.47 -8.52 -16.86
CA ARG A 281 2.70 -8.17 -17.56
C ARG A 281 3.89 -8.34 -16.63
N GLN A 282 4.93 -9.01 -17.15
CA GLN A 282 6.15 -9.27 -16.42
C GLN A 282 7.31 -8.44 -17.01
N SER A 283 8.38 -8.27 -16.22
CA SER A 283 9.60 -7.60 -16.67
C SER A 283 10.34 -8.43 -17.69
N LYS A 284 11.00 -7.76 -18.64
CA LYS A 284 11.96 -8.36 -19.59
C LYS A 284 13.23 -8.89 -18.89
N GLY A 285 13.50 -8.49 -17.66
CA GLY A 285 14.68 -8.86 -16.87
C GLY A 285 14.54 -10.16 -16.08
N LEU A 286 13.40 -10.86 -16.18
CA LEU A 286 13.18 -12.11 -15.46
C LEU A 286 14.11 -13.22 -15.91
N LYS A 287 14.89 -13.77 -14.97
CA LYS A 287 15.81 -14.90 -15.18
C LYS A 287 16.17 -15.55 -13.85
N PRO A 288 16.56 -16.83 -13.82
CA PRO A 288 17.08 -17.42 -12.60
C PRO A 288 18.43 -16.80 -12.23
N ILE A 289 18.69 -16.71 -10.93
CA ILE A 289 20.01 -16.36 -10.39
C ILE A 289 20.67 -17.70 -10.06
N LEU A 290 21.73 -18.04 -10.81
CA LEU A 290 22.37 -19.35 -10.72
C LEU A 290 23.63 -19.37 -9.85
N ASN A 291 24.27 -18.21 -9.63
CA ASN A 291 25.49 -18.05 -8.84
C ASN A 291 25.43 -16.82 -7.98
N GLU A 292 26.05 -16.86 -6.79
CA GLU A 292 26.16 -15.69 -5.92
C GLU A 292 27.10 -14.58 -6.42
N CYS A 293 27.91 -14.88 -7.44
CA CYS A 293 28.93 -14.01 -8.01
C CYS A 293 28.44 -13.17 -9.20
N LEU A 294 27.30 -12.50 -9.07
CA LEU A 294 26.87 -11.49 -10.06
C LEU A 294 26.81 -10.10 -9.43
#